data_71d93f0e396556e37c71bbf354f220d9
#
_entry.id   71d93f0e396556e37c71bbf354f220d9
#
_cell.length_a   1.000
_cell.length_b   1.000
_cell.length_c   1.000
_cell.angle_alpha   90.00
_cell.angle_beta   90.00
_cell.angle_gamma   90.00
#
_symmetry.space_group_name_H-M   'P 1'
#
loop_
_entity.id
_entity.type
_entity.pdbx_description
1 polymer ?
#
loop_
_entity_poly.entity_id
_entity_poly.type
_entity_poly.pdbx_seq_one_letter_code
_entity_poly.pdbx_strand_id
1 'polypeptide(L)'
;VRPCVPRGRRVEVILTMAVSEAIENYLETIYILSKQQNEVHAIDVCSYLSYSRPTVSIVLRQMRESGLVTVDEDNHIHLTEEGRAIATHIYERHTILSQLLMRLGVTKETALHDACKIEHDLSDETFDAIKRHFQAHQETKR
;
A
#
# COMPACT_ATOMS: atom_id res chain seq x y z
N VAL A 1 -1.95 -6.08 16.90
CA VAL A 1 -2.92 -5.92 18.00
C VAL A 1 -3.93 -4.87 17.59
N ARG A 2 -5.16 -5.26 17.46
CA ARG A 2 -6.25 -4.33 17.14
C ARG A 2 -6.58 -3.48 18.35
N PRO A 3 -6.77 -2.15 18.22
CA PRO A 3 -7.22 -1.35 19.34
C PRO A 3 -8.56 -1.86 19.86
N CYS A 4 -8.69 -1.91 21.17
CA CYS A 4 -9.93 -2.34 21.85
C CYS A 4 -11.02 -1.31 21.56
N VAL A 5 -11.94 -1.62 20.66
CA VAL A 5 -13.04 -0.73 20.25
C VAL A 5 -14.34 -1.18 20.95
N PRO A 6 -15.13 -0.26 21.53
CA PRO A 6 -16.41 -0.59 22.16
C PRO A 6 -17.37 -1.29 21.20
N ARG A 7 -18.11 -2.26 21.70
CA ARG A 7 -18.95 -3.20 20.93
C ARG A 7 -19.91 -2.60 19.89
N GLY A 8 -20.29 -1.35 19.98
CA GLY A 8 -21.24 -0.71 19.06
C GLY A 8 -20.62 -0.07 17.82
N ARG A 9 -19.29 0.14 17.78
CA ARG A 9 -18.58 0.76 16.65
C ARG A 9 -17.67 -0.20 15.91
N ARG A 10 -17.64 -1.44 16.29
CA ARG A 10 -16.68 -2.43 15.79
C ARG A 10 -16.84 -2.71 14.29
N VAL A 11 -18.07 -2.77 13.81
CA VAL A 11 -18.36 -3.09 12.42
C VAL A 11 -17.97 -1.92 11.51
N GLU A 12 -18.28 -0.69 11.93
CA GLU A 12 -17.99 0.52 11.15
C GLU A 12 -16.47 0.79 11.08
N VAL A 13 -15.76 0.59 12.18
CA VAL A 13 -14.29 0.72 12.24
C VAL A 13 -13.60 -0.37 11.41
N ILE A 14 -14.07 -1.61 11.47
CA ILE A 14 -13.53 -2.71 10.67
C ILE A 14 -13.76 -2.45 9.17
N LEU A 15 -14.94 -1.98 8.80
CA LEU A 15 -15.28 -1.65 7.42
C LEU A 15 -14.40 -0.49 6.91
N THR A 16 -14.21 0.54 7.73
CA THR A 16 -13.36 1.70 7.40
C THR A 16 -11.90 1.30 7.28
N MET A 17 -11.38 0.44 8.17
CA MET A 17 -10.02 -0.07 8.10
C MET A 17 -9.81 -0.97 6.87
N ALA A 18 -10.75 -1.84 6.54
CA ALA A 18 -10.69 -2.69 5.35
C ALA A 18 -10.70 -1.86 4.06
N VAL A 19 -11.53 -0.82 3.99
CA VAL A 19 -11.56 0.13 2.86
C VAL A 19 -10.25 0.90 2.77
N SER A 20 -9.68 1.31 3.90
CA SER A 20 -8.40 1.99 3.97
C SER A 20 -7.25 1.11 3.44
N GLU A 21 -7.17 -0.15 3.85
CA GLU A 21 -6.18 -1.11 3.34
C GLU A 21 -6.33 -1.34 1.83
N ALA A 22 -7.55 -1.50 1.34
CA ALA A 22 -7.80 -1.66 -0.08
C ALA A 22 -7.33 -0.44 -0.86
N ILE A 23 -7.67 0.76 -0.42
CA ILE A 23 -7.25 2.01 -1.04
C ILE A 23 -5.72 2.15 -1.01
N GLU A 24 -5.07 1.86 0.09
CA GLU A 24 -3.61 1.87 0.19
C GLU A 24 -2.96 0.91 -0.82
N ASN A 25 -3.48 -0.31 -0.97
CA ASN A 25 -3.02 -1.28 -1.95
C ASN A 25 -3.17 -0.77 -3.39
N TYR A 26 -4.29 -0.13 -3.72
CA TYR A 26 -4.49 0.46 -5.05
C TYR A 26 -3.54 1.62 -5.30
N LEU A 27 -3.35 2.51 -4.33
CA LEU A 27 -2.45 3.65 -4.45
C LEU A 27 -1.00 3.19 -4.63
N GLU A 28 -0.57 2.20 -3.86
CA GLU A 28 0.75 1.59 -4.00
C GLU A 28 0.93 0.96 -5.38
N THR A 29 -0.07 0.23 -5.86
CA THR A 29 -0.06 -0.38 -7.20
C THR A 29 0.08 0.67 -8.29
N ILE A 30 -0.71 1.73 -8.24
CA ILE A 30 -0.62 2.83 -9.21
C ILE A 30 0.75 3.48 -9.16
N TYR A 31 1.31 3.68 -7.97
CA TYR A 31 2.64 4.22 -7.78
C TYR A 31 3.73 3.34 -8.40
N ILE A 32 3.68 2.04 -8.16
CA ILE A 32 4.62 1.07 -8.72
C ILE A 32 4.53 1.06 -10.25
N LEU A 33 3.30 1.00 -10.79
CA LEU A 33 3.07 1.01 -12.23
C LEU A 33 3.56 2.31 -12.88
N SER A 34 3.38 3.45 -12.22
CA SER A 34 3.83 4.75 -12.73
C SER A 34 5.35 4.87 -12.83
N LYS A 35 6.09 4.07 -12.06
CA LYS A 35 7.55 3.97 -12.18
C LYS A 35 8.00 3.05 -13.31
N GLN A 36 7.19 2.08 -13.68
CA GLN A 36 7.53 1.09 -14.70
C GLN A 36 7.10 1.51 -16.09
N GLN A 37 6.09 2.34 -16.21
CA GLN A 37 5.51 2.78 -17.47
C GLN A 37 5.01 4.22 -17.38
N ASN A 38 4.96 4.92 -18.51
CA ASN A 38 4.57 6.33 -18.55
C ASN A 38 3.06 6.56 -18.33
N GLU A 39 2.25 5.58 -18.70
CA GLU A 39 0.79 5.68 -18.71
C GLU A 39 0.18 4.53 -17.94
N VAL A 40 -0.64 4.83 -16.96
CA VAL A 40 -1.33 3.82 -16.15
C VAL A 40 -2.82 3.88 -16.43
N HIS A 41 -3.39 2.77 -16.86
CA HIS A 41 -4.82 2.61 -17.12
C HIS A 41 -5.46 1.67 -16.12
N ALA A 42 -6.78 1.67 -16.05
CA ALA A 42 -7.52 0.74 -15.18
C ALA A 42 -7.20 -0.72 -15.48
N ILE A 43 -6.98 -1.07 -16.76
CA ILE A 43 -6.62 -2.43 -17.15
C ILE A 43 -5.28 -2.87 -16.57
N ASP A 44 -4.33 -1.96 -16.45
CA ASP A 44 -3.03 -2.26 -15.85
C ASP A 44 -3.17 -2.61 -14.37
N VAL A 45 -4.03 -1.88 -13.65
CA VAL A 45 -4.35 -2.16 -12.25
C VAL A 45 -5.06 -3.50 -12.10
N CYS A 46 -6.03 -3.78 -12.98
CA CYS A 46 -6.71 -5.09 -13.02
C CYS A 46 -5.72 -6.24 -13.18
N SER A 47 -4.80 -6.12 -14.12
CA SER A 47 -3.80 -7.14 -14.40
C SER A 47 -2.83 -7.34 -13.24
N TYR A 48 -2.37 -6.25 -12.64
CA TYR A 48 -1.41 -6.29 -11.52
C TYR A 48 -2.02 -6.95 -10.27
N LEU A 49 -3.24 -6.57 -9.92
CA LEU A 49 -3.92 -7.07 -8.72
C LEU A 49 -4.73 -8.34 -8.95
N SER A 50 -4.90 -8.78 -10.19
CA SER A 50 -5.77 -9.90 -10.56
C SER A 50 -7.22 -9.68 -10.14
N TYR A 51 -7.71 -8.47 -10.28
CA TYR A 51 -9.09 -8.08 -9.97
C TYR A 51 -9.89 -7.82 -11.24
N SER A 52 -11.21 -8.01 -11.15
CA SER A 52 -12.13 -7.73 -12.25
C SER A 52 -12.25 -6.23 -12.54
N ARG A 53 -12.59 -5.88 -13.79
CA ARG A 53 -12.83 -4.48 -14.17
C ARG A 53 -13.91 -3.78 -13.34
N PRO A 54 -15.07 -4.39 -13.06
CA PRO A 54 -16.07 -3.77 -12.20
C PRO A 54 -15.55 -3.44 -10.81
N THR A 55 -14.79 -4.34 -10.20
CA THR A 55 -14.18 -4.12 -8.87
C THR A 55 -13.23 -2.93 -8.89
N VAL A 56 -12.32 -2.88 -9.85
CA VAL A 56 -11.35 -1.79 -10.01
C VAL A 56 -12.06 -0.47 -10.28
N SER A 57 -13.08 -0.46 -11.13
CA SER A 57 -13.85 0.75 -11.45
C SER A 57 -14.53 1.37 -10.23
N ILE A 58 -15.09 0.54 -9.34
CA ILE A 58 -15.72 1.02 -8.10
C ILE A 58 -14.70 1.70 -7.19
N VAL A 59 -13.55 1.07 -6.98
CA VAL A 59 -12.50 1.63 -6.10
C VAL A 59 -11.87 2.87 -6.71
N LEU A 60 -11.63 2.90 -8.01
CA LEU A 60 -11.13 4.10 -8.70
C LEU A 60 -12.09 5.28 -8.55
N ARG A 61 -13.40 5.03 -8.64
CA ARG A 61 -14.40 6.08 -8.39
C ARG A 61 -14.29 6.62 -6.98
N GLN A 62 -14.22 5.76 -5.98
CA GLN A 62 -14.07 6.16 -4.58
C GLN A 62 -12.79 6.99 -4.37
N MET A 63 -11.69 6.59 -4.97
CA MET A 63 -10.42 7.32 -4.87
C MET A 63 -10.48 8.69 -5.56
N ARG A 64 -11.19 8.80 -6.70
CA ARG A 64 -11.41 10.07 -7.38
C ARG A 64 -12.26 11.02 -6.53
N GLU A 65 -13.35 10.52 -5.96
CA GLU A 65 -14.23 11.29 -5.07
C GLU A 65 -13.50 11.75 -3.81
N SER A 66 -12.56 10.96 -3.32
CA SER A 66 -11.73 11.29 -2.15
C SER A 66 -10.52 12.18 -2.47
N GLY A 67 -10.29 12.53 -3.73
CA GLY A 67 -9.19 13.37 -4.14
C GLY A 67 -7.82 12.72 -4.10
N LEU A 68 -7.75 11.39 -4.20
CA LEU A 68 -6.49 10.64 -4.15
C LEU A 68 -5.91 10.36 -5.55
N VAL A 69 -6.77 10.27 -6.55
CA VAL A 69 -6.38 10.09 -7.95
C VAL A 69 -7.20 10.99 -8.86
N THR A 70 -6.66 11.27 -10.04
CA THR A 70 -7.36 11.89 -11.15
C THR A 70 -7.28 10.97 -12.36
N VAL A 71 -8.25 11.07 -13.26
CA VAL A 71 -8.26 10.36 -14.53
C VAL A 71 -8.43 11.39 -15.64
N ASP A 72 -7.51 11.44 -16.59
CA ASP A 72 -7.54 12.39 -17.68
C ASP A 72 -8.47 11.96 -18.82
N GLU A 73 -8.52 12.74 -19.89
CA GLU A 73 -9.39 12.48 -21.06
C GLU A 73 -9.01 11.18 -21.79
N ASP A 74 -7.76 10.76 -21.71
CA ASP A 74 -7.25 9.51 -22.28
C ASP A 74 -7.36 8.31 -21.34
N ASN A 75 -8.08 8.47 -20.23
CA ASN A 75 -8.25 7.47 -19.19
C ASN A 75 -6.95 7.06 -18.47
N HIS A 76 -5.94 7.95 -18.47
CA HIS A 76 -4.74 7.75 -17.68
C HIS A 76 -4.99 8.12 -16.23
N ILE A 77 -4.54 7.26 -15.31
CA ILE A 77 -4.68 7.45 -13.88
C ILE A 77 -3.43 8.19 -13.37
N HIS A 78 -3.67 9.27 -12.63
CA HIS A 78 -2.62 10.06 -11.99
C HIS A 78 -2.86 10.12 -10.49
N LEU A 79 -1.81 9.94 -9.69
CA LEU A 79 -1.86 10.19 -8.27
C LEU A 79 -1.88 11.70 -8.03
N THR A 80 -2.78 12.14 -7.14
CA THR A 80 -2.71 13.50 -6.59
C THR A 80 -1.54 13.58 -5.62
N GLU A 81 -1.18 14.77 -5.16
CA GLU A 81 -0.16 14.95 -4.13
C GLU A 81 -0.48 14.14 -2.87
N GLU A 82 -1.73 14.17 -2.43
CA GLU A 82 -2.21 13.40 -1.28
C GLU A 82 -2.12 11.88 -1.52
N GLY A 83 -2.60 11.42 -2.68
CA GLY A 83 -2.51 10.02 -3.07
C GLY A 83 -1.07 9.52 -3.15
N ARG A 84 -0.16 10.33 -3.67
CA ARG A 84 1.27 10.01 -3.75
C ARG A 84 1.90 9.91 -2.37
N ALA A 85 1.56 10.80 -1.45
CA ALA A 85 2.07 10.77 -0.08
C ALA A 85 1.70 9.45 0.62
N ILE A 86 0.46 9.01 0.49
CA ILE A 86 0.00 7.72 1.03
C ILE A 86 0.73 6.56 0.35
N ALA A 87 0.79 6.57 -0.98
CA ALA A 87 1.41 5.50 -1.77
C ALA A 87 2.90 5.33 -1.44
N THR A 88 3.65 6.41 -1.35
CA THR A 88 5.09 6.37 -1.01
C THR A 88 5.33 5.90 0.41
N HIS A 89 4.46 6.28 1.34
CA HIS A 89 4.53 5.83 2.74
C HIS A 89 4.36 4.30 2.85
N ILE A 90 3.37 3.74 2.18
CA ILE A 90 3.14 2.28 2.15
C ILE A 90 4.25 1.57 1.39
N TYR A 91 4.71 2.12 0.29
CA TYR A 91 5.81 1.54 -0.49
C TYR A 91 7.11 1.46 0.32
N GLU A 92 7.43 2.47 1.11
CA GLU A 92 8.57 2.46 2.03
C GLU A 92 8.45 1.34 3.06
N ARG A 93 7.27 1.18 3.66
CA ARG A 93 6.99 0.08 4.60
C ARG A 93 7.21 -1.28 3.95
N HIS A 94 6.65 -1.46 2.77
CA HIS A 94 6.80 -2.70 1.99
C HIS A 94 8.27 -3.03 1.74
N THR A 95 9.05 -2.06 1.28
CA THR A 95 10.46 -2.22 0.95
C THR A 95 11.29 -2.61 2.18
N ILE A 96 11.13 -1.89 3.27
CA ILE A 96 11.90 -2.13 4.50
C ILE A 96 11.52 -3.46 5.13
N LEU A 97 10.24 -3.76 5.25
CA LEU A 97 9.77 -5.02 5.85
C LEU A 97 10.19 -6.23 5.02
N SER A 98 10.07 -6.18 3.70
CA SER A 98 10.49 -7.30 2.85
C SER A 98 12.00 -7.54 2.93
N GLN A 99 12.80 -6.49 2.94
CA GLN A 99 14.26 -6.61 3.08
C GLN A 99 14.66 -7.13 4.46
N LEU A 100 13.98 -6.67 5.51
CA LEU A 100 14.22 -7.17 6.87
C LEU A 100 13.95 -8.68 6.96
N LEU A 101 12.81 -9.12 6.44
CA LEU A 101 12.45 -10.54 6.44
C LEU A 101 13.45 -11.39 5.65
N MET A 102 13.91 -10.91 4.50
CA MET A 102 14.94 -11.59 3.73
C MET A 102 16.26 -11.71 4.50
N ARG A 103 16.64 -10.70 5.27
CA ARG A 103 17.83 -10.75 6.12
C ARG A 103 17.71 -11.74 7.26
N LEU A 104 16.50 -11.97 7.75
CA LEU A 104 16.21 -12.98 8.76
C LEU A 104 16.23 -14.41 8.19
N GLY A 105 16.41 -14.56 6.88
CA GLY A 105 16.48 -15.85 6.21
C GLY A 105 15.18 -16.27 5.54
N VAL A 106 14.18 -15.41 5.49
CA VAL A 106 12.92 -15.69 4.77
C VAL A 106 13.17 -15.59 3.27
N THR A 107 12.60 -16.52 2.50
CA THR A 107 12.71 -16.48 1.04
C THR A 107 12.08 -15.20 0.48
N LYS A 108 12.57 -14.74 -0.67
CA LYS A 108 12.09 -13.50 -1.31
C LYS A 108 10.58 -13.55 -1.55
N GLU A 109 10.06 -14.65 -2.05
CA GLU A 109 8.63 -14.82 -2.33
C GLU A 109 7.78 -14.66 -1.06
N THR A 110 8.15 -15.38 0.00
CA THR A 110 7.45 -15.30 1.29
C THR A 110 7.60 -13.93 1.93
N ALA A 111 8.79 -13.32 1.86
CA ALA A 111 9.06 -12.01 2.42
C ALA A 111 8.19 -10.92 1.77
N LEU A 112 8.07 -10.93 0.46
CA LEU A 112 7.20 -10.00 -0.27
C LEU A 112 5.73 -10.19 0.08
N HIS A 113 5.29 -11.43 0.17
CA HIS A 113 3.91 -11.77 0.52
C HIS A 113 3.56 -11.34 1.95
N ASP A 114 4.42 -11.64 2.91
CA ASP A 114 4.18 -11.31 4.31
C ASP A 114 4.33 -9.81 4.57
N ALA A 115 5.28 -9.14 3.95
CA ALA A 115 5.41 -7.69 4.03
C ALA A 115 4.12 -6.98 3.57
N CYS A 116 3.52 -7.44 2.48
CA CYS A 116 2.26 -6.91 1.98
C CYS A 116 1.11 -7.01 2.99
N LYS A 117 1.13 -8.02 3.86
CA LYS A 117 0.14 -8.18 4.93
C LYS A 117 0.43 -7.31 6.14
N ILE A 118 1.69 -7.25 6.54
CA ILE A 118 2.12 -6.58 7.78
C ILE A 118 2.09 -5.05 7.64
N GLU A 119 2.41 -4.51 6.47
CA GLU A 119 2.63 -3.08 6.24
C GLU A 119 1.42 -2.20 6.61
N HIS A 120 0.22 -2.73 6.49
CA HIS A 120 -1.01 -1.99 6.78
C HIS A 120 -1.41 -2.02 8.27
N ASP A 121 -0.90 -2.98 9.03
CA ASP A 121 -1.31 -3.23 10.40
C ASP A 121 -0.36 -2.63 11.45
N LEU A 122 0.79 -2.11 11.03
CA LEU A 122 1.76 -1.50 11.93
C LEU A 122 1.43 -0.04 12.23
N SER A 123 1.57 0.35 13.50
CA SER A 123 1.58 1.76 13.86
C SER A 123 2.84 2.45 13.30
N ASP A 124 2.77 3.77 13.14
CA ASP A 124 3.93 4.57 12.74
C ASP A 124 5.08 4.45 13.75
N GLU A 125 4.77 4.42 15.04
CA GLU A 125 5.76 4.23 16.10
C GLU A 125 6.53 2.93 15.93
N THR A 126 5.83 1.82 15.72
CA THR A 126 6.45 0.50 15.52
C THR A 126 7.28 0.47 14.23
N PHE A 127 6.74 1.00 13.15
CA PHE A 127 7.45 1.04 11.87
C PHE A 127 8.71 1.90 11.96
N ASP A 128 8.63 3.08 12.55
CA ASP A 128 9.80 3.96 12.73
C ASP A 128 10.90 3.30 13.58
N ALA A 129 10.52 2.55 14.60
CA ALA A 129 11.47 1.77 15.41
C ALA A 129 12.16 0.68 14.57
N ILE A 130 11.41 -0.06 13.77
CA ILE A 130 11.93 -1.08 12.85
C ILE A 130 12.88 -0.43 11.82
N LYS A 131 12.47 0.69 11.24
CA LYS A 131 13.27 1.43 10.26
C LYS A 131 14.60 1.88 10.82
N ARG A 132 14.60 2.47 12.02
CA ARG A 132 15.84 2.88 12.69
C ARG A 132 16.78 1.72 12.95
N HIS A 133 16.25 0.60 13.44
CA HIS A 133 17.03 -0.61 13.70
C HIS A 133 17.63 -1.18 12.41
N PHE A 134 16.82 -1.26 11.36
CA PHE A 134 17.23 -1.75 10.05
C PHE A 134 18.35 -0.90 9.45
N GLN A 135 18.23 0.43 9.49
CA GLN A 135 19.21 1.37 8.97
C GLN A 135 20.52 1.30 9.74
N ALA A 136 20.47 1.24 11.08
CA ALA A 136 21.65 1.12 11.93
C ALA A 136 22.49 -0.14 11.63
N HIS A 137 21.82 -1.26 11.28
CA HIS A 137 22.49 -2.51 10.95
C HIS A 137 22.96 -2.59 9.48
N GLN A 138 22.53 -1.67 8.63
CA GLN A 138 23.09 -1.55 7.26
C GLN A 138 24.49 -0.96 7.28
N GLU A 139 24.75 -0.01 8.14
CA GLU A 139 26.05 0.67 8.24
C GLU A 139 27.16 -0.23 8.81
N THR A 140 26.80 -1.22 9.63
CA THR A 140 27.77 -2.13 10.26
C THR A 140 28.29 -3.22 9.32
N LYS A 141 27.72 -3.38 8.12
CA LYS A 141 28.15 -4.39 7.13
C LYS A 141 28.98 -3.81 5.96
N ARG A 142 29.36 -2.58 6.07
CA ARG A 142 30.36 -1.97 5.17
C ARG A 142 31.78 -2.00 5.81
#